data_b8af190c7fad4a32015d264512940c7e
#
_entry.id   b8af190c7fad4a32015d264512940c7e
#
_cell.length_a   1.000
_cell.length_b   1.000
_cell.length_c   1.000
_cell.angle_alpha   90.00
_cell.angle_beta   90.00
_cell.angle_gamma   90.00
#
_symmetry.space_group_name_H-M   'P 1'
#
loop_
_entity.id
_entity.type
_entity.pdbx_description
1 polymer ?
#
loop_
_entity_poly.entity_id
_entity_poly.type
_entity_poly.pdbx_seq_one_letter_code
_entity_poly.pdbx_strand_id
1 'polypeptide(L)'
;HIKANASSRKNIKVMVEKEAGSYLERLDAYEEQERSRLEEMGMIKPQRKRRRPEGKVMVEKTVSTTDPDAGMMHRPGKPEGMHYLSHQSIDAANGMIVDVAVTPGDVSDSVPYLERIDYMRNHLGLDIRTAGADSAYGTSLICQTMEDMGVTFYTPGVSGGTTSKVELTREAFDYDAETERFICPTGKGLPLRSLERGNFNVCRVYRAAPKDCISCPIASRCVSSSHRSRTIRVNIFEKAVQRHRQTEGTPAHTHILNLRQIWCEGSFAAQKARHNLRKLYRRGLEAAEDHCLLSATAFNLKRMIKCLE
;
A
#
# COMPACT_ATOMS: atom_id res chain seq x y z
N HIS A 1 -13.72 8.57 -5.08
CA HIS A 1 -14.87 7.97 -4.39
C HIS A 1 -16.17 8.41 -5.05
N ILE A 2 -17.16 7.50 -5.05
CA ILE A 2 -18.49 7.70 -5.61
C ILE A 2 -19.50 7.33 -4.50
N LYS A 3 -20.45 8.19 -4.22
CA LYS A 3 -21.46 7.92 -3.20
C LYS A 3 -22.38 6.78 -3.66
N ALA A 4 -22.51 5.74 -2.85
CA ALA A 4 -23.40 4.62 -3.12
C ALA A 4 -24.88 5.02 -3.00
N ASN A 5 -25.77 4.30 -3.69
CA ASN A 5 -27.21 4.45 -3.55
C ASN A 5 -27.73 3.64 -2.34
N ALA A 6 -27.11 3.89 -1.20
CA ALA A 6 -27.37 3.20 0.07
C ALA A 6 -28.12 4.11 1.05
N SER A 7 -28.99 3.52 1.85
CA SER A 7 -29.65 4.23 2.95
C SER A 7 -28.67 4.47 4.10
N SER A 8 -28.52 5.71 4.54
CA SER A 8 -27.67 6.04 5.69
C SER A 8 -28.21 5.53 7.04
N ARG A 9 -29.49 5.12 7.10
CA ARG A 9 -30.16 4.68 8.32
C ARG A 9 -30.31 3.16 8.43
N LYS A 10 -30.04 2.42 7.35
CA LYS A 10 -30.26 0.97 7.26
C LYS A 10 -28.91 0.23 7.18
N ASN A 11 -28.10 0.42 8.21
CA ASN A 11 -26.81 -0.26 8.33
C ASN A 11 -26.87 -1.30 9.43
N ILE A 12 -26.25 -2.45 9.20
CA ILE A 12 -26.09 -3.53 10.16
C ILE A 12 -24.61 -3.87 10.31
N LYS A 13 -24.24 -4.42 11.45
CA LYS A 13 -22.92 -4.99 11.66
C LYS A 13 -22.97 -6.47 11.38
N VAL A 14 -22.09 -6.96 10.53
CA VAL A 14 -22.00 -8.36 10.15
C VAL A 14 -20.57 -8.84 10.30
N MET A 15 -20.42 -10.11 10.66
CA MET A 15 -19.14 -10.77 10.62
C MET A 15 -18.91 -11.28 9.19
N VAL A 16 -17.89 -10.75 8.53
CA VAL A 16 -17.50 -11.17 7.18
C VAL A 16 -16.12 -11.78 7.21
N GLU A 17 -15.88 -12.71 6.32
CA GLU A 17 -14.53 -13.21 6.09
C GLU A 17 -13.68 -12.09 5.51
N LYS A 18 -12.49 -11.90 6.10
CA LYS A 18 -11.51 -10.99 5.55
C LYS A 18 -10.83 -11.67 4.37
N GLU A 19 -11.18 -11.27 3.17
CA GLU A 19 -10.44 -11.68 1.99
C GLU A 19 -9.00 -11.17 2.06
N ALA A 20 -8.05 -12.06 1.77
CA ALA A 20 -6.63 -11.71 1.79
C ALA A 20 -6.27 -10.68 0.71
N GLY A 21 -6.92 -10.76 -0.45
CA GLY A 21 -6.60 -9.99 -1.65
C GLY A 21 -5.20 -10.29 -2.19
N SER A 22 -4.98 -10.06 -3.46
CA SER A 22 -3.70 -10.31 -4.14
C SER A 22 -2.51 -9.58 -3.50
N TYR A 23 -2.75 -8.42 -2.89
CA TYR A 23 -1.72 -7.68 -2.15
C TYR A 23 -1.18 -8.46 -0.96
N LEU A 24 -2.06 -9.04 -0.13
CA LEU A 24 -1.66 -9.79 1.06
C LEU A 24 -1.02 -11.12 0.68
N GLU A 25 -1.51 -11.78 -0.36
CA GLU A 25 -0.92 -13.03 -0.90
C GLU A 25 0.52 -12.81 -1.36
N ARG A 26 0.79 -11.73 -2.09
CA ARG A 26 2.16 -11.36 -2.48
C ARG A 26 3.04 -11.08 -1.27
N LEU A 27 2.53 -10.33 -0.32
CA LEU A 27 3.28 -10.01 0.89
C LEU A 27 3.59 -11.29 1.72
N ASP A 28 2.69 -12.26 1.71
CA ASP A 28 2.89 -13.56 2.35
C ASP A 28 3.96 -14.39 1.63
N ALA A 29 3.99 -14.35 0.30
CA ALA A 29 5.01 -15.04 -0.49
C ALA A 29 6.42 -14.47 -0.22
N TYR A 30 6.56 -13.16 -0.16
CA TYR A 30 7.83 -12.52 0.20
C TYR A 30 8.24 -12.80 1.66
N GLU A 31 7.28 -12.84 2.60
CA GLU A 31 7.56 -13.20 3.99
C GLU A 31 8.12 -14.62 4.08
N GLU A 32 7.50 -15.58 3.40
CA GLU A 32 7.94 -16.98 3.42
C GLU A 32 9.31 -17.14 2.76
N GLN A 33 9.54 -16.48 1.64
CA GLN A 33 10.85 -16.48 0.98
C GLN A 33 11.95 -15.93 1.90
N GLU A 34 11.70 -14.79 2.54
CA GLU A 34 12.66 -14.18 3.45
C GLU A 34 12.88 -15.05 4.71
N ARG A 35 11.82 -15.66 5.21
CA ARG A 35 11.89 -16.58 6.35
C ARG A 35 12.77 -17.79 6.02
N SER A 36 12.51 -18.45 4.90
CA SER A 36 13.30 -19.61 4.45
C SER A 36 14.78 -19.24 4.32
N ARG A 37 15.07 -18.09 3.70
CA ARG A 37 16.45 -17.58 3.58
C ARG A 37 17.12 -17.41 4.94
N LEU A 38 16.45 -16.80 5.90
CA LEU A 38 17.00 -16.52 7.23
C LEU A 38 17.16 -17.79 8.08
N GLU A 39 16.28 -18.78 7.90
CA GLU A 39 16.37 -20.10 8.56
C GLU A 39 17.54 -20.91 7.99
N GLU A 40 17.72 -20.93 6.67
CA GLU A 40 18.87 -21.58 6.00
C GLU A 40 20.22 -20.99 6.44
N MET A 41 20.26 -19.66 6.63
CA MET A 41 21.45 -18.96 7.16
C MET A 41 21.63 -19.17 8.69
N GLY A 42 20.72 -19.83 9.37
CA GLY A 42 20.76 -20.03 10.82
C GLY A 42 20.54 -18.77 11.66
N MET A 43 20.04 -17.69 11.05
CA MET A 43 19.86 -16.39 11.69
C MET A 43 18.63 -16.32 12.59
N ILE A 44 17.60 -17.05 12.23
CA ILE A 44 16.40 -17.22 13.05
C ILE A 44 16.15 -18.71 13.28
N LYS A 45 15.54 -19.03 14.40
CA LYS A 45 15.15 -20.42 14.68
C LYS A 45 13.98 -20.79 13.77
N PRO A 46 13.97 -22.03 13.21
CA PRO A 46 12.80 -22.52 12.51
C PRO A 46 11.58 -22.37 13.41
N GLN A 47 10.65 -21.55 12.99
CA GLN A 47 9.36 -21.49 13.66
C GLN A 47 8.60 -22.75 13.22
N ARG A 48 8.14 -23.57 14.20
CA ARG A 48 7.03 -24.48 13.90
C ARG A 48 6.00 -23.66 13.14
N LYS A 49 5.68 -24.09 11.90
CA LYS A 49 4.68 -23.41 11.07
C LYS A 49 3.56 -22.99 12.02
N ARG A 50 3.44 -21.69 12.30
CA ARG A 50 2.25 -21.20 12.94
C ARG A 50 1.17 -21.68 11.99
N ARG A 51 0.44 -22.72 12.36
CA ARG A 51 -0.82 -22.97 11.72
C ARG A 51 -1.52 -21.64 11.82
N ARG A 52 -1.49 -20.85 10.73
CA ARG A 52 -2.55 -19.86 10.56
C ARG A 52 -3.78 -20.69 10.86
N PRO A 53 -4.64 -20.27 11.78
CA PRO A 53 -5.88 -20.98 11.93
C PRO A 53 -6.38 -21.12 10.49
N GLU A 54 -6.60 -22.37 10.05
CA GLU A 54 -7.25 -22.68 8.76
C GLU A 54 -8.64 -22.05 8.71
N GLY A 55 -9.00 -21.30 9.74
CA GLY A 55 -10.20 -20.50 9.89
C GLY A 55 -9.99 -19.12 9.27
N LYS A 56 -10.87 -18.79 8.39
CA LYS A 56 -11.08 -17.49 7.79
C LYS A 56 -11.12 -16.42 8.89
N VAL A 57 -10.28 -15.39 8.78
CA VAL A 57 -10.29 -14.29 9.76
C VAL A 57 -11.61 -13.53 9.60
N MET A 58 -12.51 -13.70 10.56
CA MET A 58 -13.77 -12.97 10.58
C MET A 58 -13.55 -11.58 11.15
N VAL A 59 -14.02 -10.56 10.44
CA VAL A 59 -13.97 -9.15 10.87
C VAL A 59 -15.39 -8.57 10.92
N GLU A 60 -15.64 -7.74 11.92
CA GLU A 60 -16.91 -7.01 11.96
C GLU A 60 -16.88 -5.90 10.90
N LYS A 61 -17.86 -5.90 10.02
CA LYS A 61 -18.03 -4.91 8.94
C LYS A 61 -19.39 -4.26 9.04
N THR A 62 -19.45 -2.95 8.84
CA THR A 62 -20.70 -2.22 8.68
C THR A 62 -21.17 -2.33 7.24
N VAL A 63 -22.33 -2.92 7.03
CA VAL A 63 -22.92 -3.19 5.71
C VAL A 63 -24.26 -2.50 5.60
N SER A 64 -24.56 -1.90 4.45
CA SER A 64 -25.87 -1.38 4.16
C SER A 64 -26.83 -2.50 3.73
N THR A 65 -28.02 -2.55 4.31
CA THR A 65 -29.05 -3.53 3.89
C THR A 65 -29.67 -3.18 2.55
N THR A 66 -29.46 -1.99 2.04
CA THR A 66 -30.01 -1.53 0.75
C THR A 66 -28.99 -1.58 -0.40
N ASP A 67 -27.71 -1.65 -0.07
CA ASP A 67 -26.59 -1.78 -1.02
C ASP A 67 -25.45 -2.51 -0.32
N PRO A 68 -25.52 -3.86 -0.21
CA PRO A 68 -24.56 -4.65 0.59
C PRO A 68 -23.12 -4.61 0.08
N ASP A 69 -22.92 -4.36 -1.21
CA ASP A 69 -21.59 -4.29 -1.83
C ASP A 69 -20.86 -2.96 -1.54
N ALA A 70 -21.61 -1.94 -1.10
CA ALA A 70 -21.00 -0.66 -0.78
C ALA A 70 -20.20 -0.72 0.52
N GLY A 71 -19.00 -0.12 0.52
CA GLY A 71 -18.12 -0.05 1.69
C GLY A 71 -18.32 1.23 2.51
N MET A 72 -18.26 1.10 3.84
CA MET A 72 -18.25 2.25 4.74
C MET A 72 -16.91 2.97 4.64
N MET A 73 -16.89 4.13 4.00
CA MET A 73 -15.70 4.96 3.90
C MET A 73 -15.58 5.85 5.13
N HIS A 74 -14.46 5.71 5.84
CA HIS A 74 -14.08 6.58 6.94
C HIS A 74 -12.62 7.00 6.75
N ARG A 75 -12.42 8.16 6.08
CA ARG A 75 -11.09 8.70 5.76
C ARG A 75 -11.03 10.18 6.13
N PRO A 76 -9.95 10.65 6.77
CA PRO A 76 -9.78 12.07 7.09
C PRO A 76 -9.95 12.96 5.85
N GLY A 77 -10.75 14.01 5.96
CA GLY A 77 -11.00 14.96 4.88
C GLY A 77 -11.87 14.44 3.73
N LYS A 78 -12.47 13.27 3.84
CA LYS A 78 -13.42 12.71 2.85
C LYS A 78 -14.81 12.57 3.46
N PRO A 79 -15.89 12.62 2.64
CA PRO A 79 -17.25 12.37 3.13
C PRO A 79 -17.38 10.98 3.72
N GLU A 80 -17.93 10.87 4.91
CA GLU A 80 -18.23 9.60 5.56
C GLU A 80 -19.50 8.97 4.97
N GLY A 81 -19.56 7.64 4.95
CA GLY A 81 -20.73 6.88 4.53
C GLY A 81 -20.43 5.77 3.54
N MET A 82 -21.49 5.19 2.96
CA MET A 82 -21.40 4.12 1.98
C MET A 82 -20.93 4.65 0.63
N HIS A 83 -19.81 4.15 0.16
CA HIS A 83 -19.15 4.58 -1.08
C HIS A 83 -18.57 3.40 -1.85
N TYR A 84 -18.27 3.67 -3.11
CA TYR A 84 -17.39 2.90 -3.96
C TYR A 84 -16.17 3.75 -4.32
N LEU A 85 -15.04 3.09 -4.59
CA LEU A 85 -13.81 3.71 -5.08
C LEU A 85 -13.62 3.32 -6.53
N SER A 86 -13.47 4.30 -7.41
CA SER A 86 -13.07 4.07 -8.80
C SER A 86 -11.58 4.26 -8.93
N HIS A 87 -10.90 3.22 -9.38
CA HIS A 87 -9.48 3.20 -9.71
C HIS A 87 -9.36 3.31 -11.22
N GLN A 88 -8.60 4.28 -11.70
CA GLN A 88 -8.42 4.50 -13.14
C GLN A 88 -6.93 4.62 -13.45
N SER A 89 -6.49 3.88 -14.46
CA SER A 89 -5.17 4.03 -15.04
C SER A 89 -5.29 4.82 -16.34
N ILE A 90 -4.41 5.80 -16.53
CA ILE A 90 -4.47 6.74 -17.62
C ILE A 90 -3.14 6.76 -18.34
N ASP A 91 -3.18 6.63 -19.66
CA ASP A 91 -2.00 6.78 -20.52
C ASP A 91 -1.46 8.22 -20.44
N ALA A 92 -0.15 8.31 -20.20
CA ALA A 92 0.51 9.60 -20.02
C ALA A 92 0.66 10.42 -21.31
N ALA A 93 0.67 9.75 -22.47
CA ALA A 93 0.87 10.43 -23.75
C ALA A 93 -0.37 11.18 -24.20
N ASN A 94 -1.53 10.54 -24.14
CA ASN A 94 -2.78 11.09 -24.70
C ASN A 94 -3.85 11.33 -23.62
N GLY A 95 -3.59 10.90 -22.39
CA GLY A 95 -4.52 10.99 -21.27
C GLY A 95 -5.75 10.10 -21.43
N MET A 96 -5.66 9.01 -22.21
CA MET A 96 -6.72 8.04 -22.38
C MET A 96 -6.83 7.15 -21.16
N ILE A 97 -8.05 6.88 -20.71
CA ILE A 97 -8.29 5.92 -19.63
C ILE A 97 -8.14 4.52 -20.21
N VAL A 98 -7.13 3.78 -19.77
CA VAL A 98 -6.80 2.44 -20.30
C VAL A 98 -7.29 1.32 -19.40
N ASP A 99 -7.59 1.62 -18.13
CA ASP A 99 -8.12 0.66 -17.18
C ASP A 99 -9.05 1.32 -16.17
N VAL A 100 -10.10 0.59 -15.78
CA VAL A 100 -11.06 0.99 -14.76
C VAL A 100 -11.35 -0.21 -13.86
N ALA A 101 -11.25 -0.03 -12.57
CA ALA A 101 -11.70 -0.99 -11.57
C ALA A 101 -12.47 -0.28 -10.47
N VAL A 102 -13.38 -0.99 -9.82
CA VAL A 102 -14.19 -0.46 -8.72
C VAL A 102 -14.07 -1.35 -7.51
N THR A 103 -13.92 -0.75 -6.34
CA THR A 103 -13.90 -1.47 -5.06
C THR A 103 -14.88 -0.84 -4.08
N PRO A 104 -15.33 -1.60 -3.05
CA PRO A 104 -16.04 -1.03 -1.92
C PRO A 104 -15.22 0.08 -1.24
N GLY A 105 -15.90 1.06 -0.64
CA GLY A 105 -15.29 2.26 -0.07
C GLY A 105 -14.38 2.04 1.15
N ASP A 106 -14.45 0.88 1.76
CA ASP A 106 -13.63 0.43 2.90
C ASP A 106 -12.33 -0.30 2.47
N VAL A 107 -12.16 -0.57 1.17
CA VAL A 107 -10.92 -1.16 0.62
C VAL A 107 -9.85 -0.08 0.47
N SER A 108 -8.61 -0.37 0.88
CA SER A 108 -7.49 0.55 0.67
C SER A 108 -7.14 0.67 -0.82
N ASP A 109 -6.84 1.89 -1.28
CA ASP A 109 -6.49 2.15 -2.68
C ASP A 109 -5.29 1.32 -3.17
N SER A 110 -4.35 1.00 -2.27
CA SER A 110 -3.17 0.19 -2.60
C SER A 110 -3.47 -1.30 -2.87
N VAL A 111 -4.61 -1.82 -2.39
CA VAL A 111 -4.93 -3.25 -2.50
C VAL A 111 -5.11 -3.72 -3.95
N PRO A 112 -5.95 -3.09 -4.79
CA PRO A 112 -6.14 -3.53 -6.17
C PRO A 112 -4.99 -3.15 -7.11
N TYR A 113 -4.05 -2.30 -6.70
CA TYR A 113 -3.09 -1.66 -7.59
C TYR A 113 -2.22 -2.64 -8.39
N LEU A 114 -1.57 -3.57 -7.69
CA LEU A 114 -0.67 -4.54 -8.33
C LEU A 114 -1.42 -5.50 -9.26
N GLU A 115 -2.61 -5.92 -8.88
CA GLU A 115 -3.48 -6.74 -9.71
C GLU A 115 -3.86 -6.02 -11.02
N ARG A 116 -4.15 -4.71 -10.92
CA ARG A 116 -4.48 -3.91 -12.12
C ARG A 116 -3.27 -3.71 -13.03
N ILE A 117 -2.07 -3.53 -12.48
CA ILE A 117 -0.83 -3.48 -13.27
C ILE A 117 -0.62 -4.82 -14.00
N ASP A 118 -0.77 -5.95 -13.31
CA ASP A 118 -0.68 -7.28 -13.94
C ASP A 118 -1.72 -7.47 -15.05
N TYR A 119 -2.96 -7.08 -14.78
CA TYR A 119 -4.05 -7.16 -15.77
C TYR A 119 -3.72 -6.35 -17.03
N MET A 120 -3.28 -5.12 -16.86
CA MET A 120 -2.92 -4.26 -18.00
C MET A 120 -1.76 -4.83 -18.82
N ARG A 121 -0.75 -5.42 -18.16
CA ARG A 121 0.40 -6.03 -18.85
C ARG A 121 0.04 -7.34 -19.54
N ASN A 122 -0.64 -8.23 -18.82
CA ASN A 122 -0.82 -9.63 -19.25
C ASN A 122 -2.08 -9.84 -20.11
N HIS A 123 -3.14 -9.04 -19.90
CA HIS A 123 -4.40 -9.19 -20.65
C HIS A 123 -4.60 -8.10 -21.70
N LEU A 124 -4.16 -6.85 -21.41
CA LEU A 124 -4.26 -5.78 -22.39
C LEU A 124 -2.98 -5.63 -23.22
N GLY A 125 -1.91 -6.34 -22.90
CA GLY A 125 -0.65 -6.32 -23.64
C GLY A 125 0.09 -4.99 -23.58
N LEU A 126 -0.13 -4.17 -22.53
CA LEU A 126 0.49 -2.87 -22.41
C LEU A 126 1.95 -2.97 -21.89
N ASP A 127 2.89 -2.37 -22.60
CA ASP A 127 4.29 -2.25 -22.18
C ASP A 127 4.42 -1.10 -21.16
N ILE A 128 4.19 -1.39 -19.89
CA ILE A 128 4.28 -0.42 -18.81
C ILE A 128 5.74 -0.34 -18.32
N ARG A 129 6.44 0.74 -18.65
CA ARG A 129 7.83 1.00 -18.21
C ARG A 129 7.90 1.98 -17.06
N THR A 130 6.92 2.88 -16.95
CA THR A 130 6.88 3.93 -15.94
C THR A 130 5.45 4.08 -15.42
N ALA A 131 5.32 4.25 -14.12
CA ALA A 131 4.04 4.50 -13.49
C ALA A 131 4.13 5.61 -12.44
N GLY A 132 3.16 6.52 -12.44
CA GLY A 132 2.99 7.56 -11.44
C GLY A 132 1.70 7.36 -10.65
N ALA A 133 1.76 7.36 -9.33
CA ALA A 133 0.60 7.21 -8.47
C ALA A 133 0.59 8.24 -7.33
N ASP A 134 -0.50 8.26 -6.57
CA ASP A 134 -0.62 9.11 -5.39
C ASP A 134 0.10 8.49 -4.17
N SER A 135 0.30 9.27 -3.11
CA SER A 135 1.03 8.83 -1.93
C SER A 135 0.45 7.59 -1.24
N ALA A 136 -0.86 7.33 -1.40
CA ALA A 136 -1.51 6.14 -0.85
C ALA A 136 -0.98 4.83 -1.44
N TYR A 137 -0.41 4.88 -2.64
CA TYR A 137 0.20 3.74 -3.32
C TYR A 137 1.70 3.56 -3.00
N GLY A 138 2.33 4.53 -2.35
CA GLY A 138 3.73 4.49 -1.95
C GLY A 138 4.01 3.50 -0.81
N THR A 139 3.60 2.25 -0.93
CA THR A 139 3.86 1.20 0.05
C THR A 139 5.14 0.43 -0.29
N SER A 140 5.80 -0.11 0.72
CA SER A 140 7.05 -0.83 0.53
C SER A 140 6.92 -2.05 -0.38
N LEU A 141 5.79 -2.76 -0.32
CA LEU A 141 5.51 -3.88 -1.22
C LEU A 141 5.34 -3.43 -2.66
N ILE A 142 4.60 -2.33 -2.90
CA ILE A 142 4.42 -1.81 -4.26
C ILE A 142 5.77 -1.36 -4.83
N CYS A 143 6.59 -0.64 -4.07
CA CYS A 143 7.93 -0.25 -4.51
C CYS A 143 8.75 -1.46 -4.94
N GLN A 144 8.79 -2.53 -4.13
CA GLN A 144 9.54 -3.75 -4.46
C GLN A 144 8.94 -4.45 -5.68
N THR A 145 7.62 -4.65 -5.72
CA THR A 145 6.99 -5.38 -6.83
C THR A 145 7.14 -4.64 -8.16
N MET A 146 7.04 -3.32 -8.17
CA MET A 146 7.25 -2.52 -9.39
C MET A 146 8.69 -2.62 -9.88
N GLU A 147 9.68 -2.66 -8.98
CA GLU A 147 11.08 -2.92 -9.31
C GLU A 147 11.26 -4.32 -9.93
N ASP A 148 10.68 -5.36 -9.32
CA ASP A 148 10.77 -6.74 -9.81
C ASP A 148 10.11 -6.89 -11.21
N MET A 149 9.11 -6.07 -11.51
CA MET A 149 8.47 -5.97 -12.81
C MET A 149 9.27 -5.13 -13.82
N GLY A 150 10.37 -4.49 -13.43
CA GLY A 150 11.14 -3.57 -14.26
C GLY A 150 10.43 -2.26 -14.55
N VAL A 151 9.47 -1.86 -13.73
CA VAL A 151 8.70 -0.61 -13.86
C VAL A 151 9.25 0.47 -12.96
N THR A 152 9.65 1.61 -13.53
CA THR A 152 10.03 2.79 -12.75
C THR A 152 8.79 3.43 -12.13
N PHE A 153 8.75 3.48 -10.80
CA PHE A 153 7.57 3.91 -10.05
C PHE A 153 7.81 5.24 -9.34
N TYR A 154 6.85 6.17 -9.45
CA TYR A 154 6.92 7.49 -8.83
C TYR A 154 5.68 7.79 -7.99
N THR A 155 5.89 8.26 -6.75
CA THR A 155 4.82 8.77 -5.88
C THR A 155 5.30 10.02 -5.13
N PRO A 156 4.39 10.92 -4.69
CA PRO A 156 4.75 12.00 -3.78
C PRO A 156 5.11 11.40 -2.43
N GLY A 157 6.38 11.31 -2.11
CA GLY A 157 6.93 10.83 -0.84
C GLY A 157 6.28 9.55 -0.24
N VAL A 158 7.08 8.65 0.25
CA VAL A 158 6.58 7.49 1.00
C VAL A 158 6.34 7.92 2.45
N SER A 159 5.09 8.03 2.87
CA SER A 159 4.75 8.23 4.27
C SER A 159 5.16 7.00 5.08
N GLY A 160 6.19 7.09 5.88
CA GLY A 160 6.65 5.95 6.66
C GLY A 160 7.82 6.28 7.57
N GLY A 161 7.68 7.33 8.36
CA GLY A 161 8.53 7.53 9.52
C GLY A 161 7.80 7.05 10.76
N THR A 162 8.23 5.96 11.39
CA THR A 162 7.86 5.69 12.77
C THR A 162 8.42 6.85 13.59
N THR A 163 7.57 7.67 14.18
CA THR A 163 7.97 8.63 15.19
C THR A 163 8.62 7.86 16.33
N SER A 164 9.94 7.86 16.36
CA SER A 164 10.70 7.23 17.43
C SER A 164 10.36 7.95 18.72
N LYS A 165 9.86 7.22 19.71
CA LYS A 165 9.63 7.75 21.08
C LYS A 165 10.94 7.95 21.85
N VAL A 166 12.07 7.73 21.21
CA VAL A 166 13.40 7.84 21.80
C VAL A 166 14.29 8.76 20.97
N GLU A 167 15.23 9.42 21.62
CA GLU A 167 16.10 10.42 20.99
C GLU A 167 17.04 9.78 19.95
N LEU A 168 17.64 8.64 20.29
CA LEU A 168 18.54 7.93 19.36
C LEU A 168 17.72 7.13 18.35
N THR A 169 17.67 7.64 17.14
CA THR A 169 16.99 7.00 16.02
C THR A 169 17.84 5.85 15.44
N ARG A 170 17.36 5.18 14.39
CA ARG A 170 18.08 4.06 13.77
C ARG A 170 19.41 4.49 13.17
N GLU A 171 19.50 5.70 12.67
CA GLU A 171 20.68 6.28 12.02
C GLU A 171 21.89 6.41 12.94
N ALA A 172 21.67 6.37 14.28
CA ALA A 172 22.73 6.32 15.27
C ALA A 172 23.37 4.92 15.43
N PHE A 173 22.93 3.92 14.68
CA PHE A 173 23.37 2.53 14.76
C PHE A 173 24.01 2.12 13.43
N ASP A 174 25.22 1.60 13.50
CA ASP A 174 25.93 1.07 12.32
C ASP A 174 25.38 -0.33 11.97
N TYR A 175 25.23 -0.61 10.69
CA TYR A 175 24.84 -1.92 10.22
C TYR A 175 26.05 -2.70 9.69
N ASP A 176 26.35 -3.78 10.38
CA ASP A 176 27.38 -4.74 9.98
C ASP A 176 26.76 -5.77 9.03
N ALA A 177 27.10 -5.65 7.75
CA ALA A 177 26.56 -6.50 6.69
C ALA A 177 27.14 -7.94 6.72
N GLU A 178 28.35 -8.14 7.27
CA GLU A 178 28.96 -9.49 7.35
C GLU A 178 28.26 -10.35 8.39
N THR A 179 27.92 -9.76 9.52
CA THR A 179 27.24 -10.47 10.61
C THR A 179 25.72 -10.21 10.67
N GLU A 180 25.20 -9.45 9.69
CA GLU A 180 23.78 -9.04 9.58
C GLU A 180 23.18 -8.54 10.92
N ARG A 181 23.87 -7.65 11.62
CA ARG A 181 23.44 -7.08 12.91
C ARG A 181 23.67 -5.57 12.95
N PHE A 182 22.93 -4.90 13.81
CA PHE A 182 23.23 -3.51 14.15
C PHE A 182 24.24 -3.45 15.30
N ILE A 183 25.08 -2.44 15.27
CA ILE A 183 26.02 -2.08 16.34
C ILE A 183 25.53 -0.77 16.95
N CYS A 184 25.32 -0.75 18.27
CA CYS A 184 24.88 0.47 18.94
C CYS A 184 26.06 1.42 19.19
N PRO A 185 25.81 2.72 19.50
CA PRO A 185 26.86 3.70 19.75
C PRO A 185 27.85 3.33 20.89
N THR A 186 27.48 2.37 21.75
CA THR A 186 28.38 1.84 22.80
C THR A 186 29.05 0.52 22.40
N GLY A 187 29.02 0.15 21.12
CA GLY A 187 29.69 -1.04 20.57
C GLY A 187 29.01 -2.37 20.83
N LYS A 188 27.76 -2.40 21.34
CA LYS A 188 27.01 -3.64 21.58
C LYS A 188 26.20 -4.05 20.33
N GLY A 189 26.18 -5.35 20.04
CA GLY A 189 25.48 -5.89 18.88
C GLY A 189 23.98 -6.10 19.13
N LEU A 190 23.17 -5.77 18.13
CA LEU A 190 21.76 -6.11 18.04
C LEU A 190 21.56 -7.14 16.93
N PRO A 191 21.66 -8.43 17.24
CA PRO A 191 21.43 -9.47 16.24
C PRO A 191 19.96 -9.51 15.79
N LEU A 192 19.75 -10.07 14.60
CA LEU A 192 18.41 -10.41 14.11
C LEU A 192 17.77 -11.43 15.05
N ARG A 193 16.51 -11.27 15.39
CA ARG A 193 15.78 -12.14 16.31
C ARG A 193 14.57 -12.81 15.69
N SER A 194 13.86 -12.10 14.84
CA SER A 194 12.62 -12.60 14.23
C SER A 194 12.21 -11.77 13.01
N LEU A 195 11.25 -12.31 12.26
CA LEU A 195 10.40 -11.55 11.37
C LEU A 195 9.08 -11.24 12.09
N GLU A 196 8.64 -9.99 11.99
CA GLU A 196 7.33 -9.54 12.49
C GLU A 196 6.45 -9.14 11.31
N ARG A 197 5.26 -9.74 11.26
CA ARG A 197 4.22 -9.44 10.27
C ARG A 197 3.29 -8.37 10.81
N GLY A 198 3.23 -7.22 10.14
CA GLY A 198 2.20 -6.21 10.32
C GLY A 198 1.04 -6.40 9.34
N ASN A 199 0.08 -5.49 9.34
CA ASN A 199 -1.07 -5.56 8.42
C ASN A 199 -0.66 -5.48 6.94
N PHE A 200 0.26 -4.56 6.61
CA PHE A 200 0.70 -4.28 5.24
C PHE A 200 2.23 -4.26 5.08
N ASN A 201 2.96 -4.81 6.03
CA ASN A 201 4.42 -4.86 6.00
C ASN A 201 4.96 -6.08 6.71
N VAL A 202 6.22 -6.41 6.41
CA VAL A 202 7.02 -7.42 7.12
C VAL A 202 8.34 -6.77 7.54
N CYS A 203 8.73 -6.95 8.79
CA CYS A 203 9.95 -6.35 9.31
C CYS A 203 10.89 -7.40 9.89
N ARG A 204 12.19 -7.27 9.59
CA ARG A 204 13.27 -7.90 10.35
C ARG A 204 13.41 -7.18 11.68
N VAL A 205 13.45 -7.93 12.77
CA VAL A 205 13.53 -7.38 14.13
C VAL A 205 14.89 -7.68 14.74
N TYR A 206 15.65 -6.64 14.95
CA TYR A 206 16.95 -6.67 15.61
C TYR A 206 16.78 -6.20 17.06
N ARG A 207 17.37 -6.94 18.01
CA ARG A 207 17.20 -6.63 19.43
C ARG A 207 18.49 -6.84 20.21
N ALA A 208 18.88 -5.84 21.03
CA ALA A 208 19.96 -5.94 21.98
C ALA A 208 19.62 -6.92 23.11
N ALA A 209 20.61 -7.53 23.72
CA ALA A 209 20.40 -8.29 24.93
C ALA A 209 20.00 -7.34 26.09
N PRO A 210 19.01 -7.68 26.92
CA PRO A 210 18.57 -6.80 28.02
C PRO A 210 19.71 -6.39 28.95
N LYS A 211 20.62 -7.28 29.25
CA LYS A 211 21.80 -7.01 30.09
C LYS A 211 22.71 -5.90 29.57
N ASP A 212 22.78 -5.74 28.23
CA ASP A 212 23.61 -4.73 27.59
C ASP A 212 22.96 -3.32 27.66
N CYS A 213 21.64 -3.26 27.84
CA CYS A 213 20.90 -1.99 27.92
C CYS A 213 20.63 -1.53 29.35
N ILE A 214 20.51 -2.46 30.32
CA ILE A 214 20.19 -2.13 31.73
C ILE A 214 21.25 -1.25 32.37
N SER A 215 22.53 -1.55 32.13
CA SER A 215 23.68 -0.80 32.67
C SER A 215 24.24 0.23 31.69
N CYS A 216 23.57 0.53 30.60
CA CYS A 216 24.07 1.40 29.55
C CYS A 216 23.91 2.88 29.93
N PRO A 217 24.97 3.71 29.86
CA PRO A 217 24.92 5.14 30.26
C PRO A 217 23.97 5.97 29.37
N ILE A 218 23.67 5.51 28.15
CA ILE A 218 22.77 6.20 27.21
C ILE A 218 21.38 5.53 27.10
N ALA A 219 21.05 4.62 28.02
CA ALA A 219 19.80 3.86 27.96
C ALA A 219 18.55 4.75 27.94
N SER A 220 18.53 5.83 28.71
CA SER A 220 17.40 6.77 28.78
C SER A 220 17.08 7.46 27.46
N ARG A 221 18.09 7.68 26.62
CA ARG A 221 17.98 8.28 25.28
C ARG A 221 17.68 7.25 24.18
N CYS A 222 17.94 5.97 24.47
CA CYS A 222 17.96 4.90 23.48
C CYS A 222 16.79 3.91 23.61
N VAL A 223 16.34 3.64 24.83
CA VAL A 223 15.31 2.63 25.12
C VAL A 223 14.08 3.32 25.71
N SER A 224 12.90 3.05 25.16
CA SER A 224 11.66 3.60 25.73
C SER A 224 11.36 2.97 27.09
N SER A 225 10.70 3.72 27.98
CA SER A 225 10.37 3.30 29.35
C SER A 225 9.54 2.00 29.42
N SER A 226 8.85 1.64 28.35
CA SER A 226 8.05 0.42 28.24
C SER A 226 8.85 -0.83 27.83
N HIS A 227 10.14 -0.69 27.53
CA HIS A 227 10.97 -1.79 27.02
C HIS A 227 12.24 -1.98 27.84
N ARG A 228 12.76 -3.22 27.90
CA ARG A 228 13.99 -3.56 28.62
C ARG A 228 15.25 -3.47 27.76
N SER A 229 15.09 -3.38 26.43
CA SER A 229 16.23 -3.31 25.52
C SER A 229 15.85 -2.62 24.21
N ARG A 230 16.85 -2.10 23.52
CA ARG A 230 16.68 -1.49 22.20
C ARG A 230 16.23 -2.51 21.18
N THR A 231 15.21 -2.15 20.40
CA THR A 231 14.72 -2.90 19.26
C THR A 231 14.73 -2.00 18.03
N ILE A 232 15.26 -2.51 16.92
CA ILE A 232 15.23 -1.87 15.60
C ILE A 232 14.41 -2.76 14.68
N ARG A 233 13.44 -2.17 13.99
CA ARG A 233 12.62 -2.84 12.98
C ARG A 233 12.99 -2.30 11.61
N VAL A 234 13.32 -3.19 10.70
CA VAL A 234 13.68 -2.86 9.32
C VAL A 234 12.72 -3.59 8.38
N ASN A 235 12.02 -2.84 7.54
CA ASN A 235 11.15 -3.45 6.53
C ASN A 235 11.98 -4.33 5.59
N ILE A 236 11.49 -5.49 5.20
CA ILE A 236 12.22 -6.40 4.28
C ILE A 236 12.50 -5.74 2.93
N PHE A 237 11.66 -4.78 2.52
CA PHE A 237 11.76 -4.01 1.28
C PHE A 237 12.44 -2.64 1.45
N GLU A 238 13.16 -2.43 2.55
CA GLU A 238 13.80 -1.14 2.86
C GLU A 238 14.68 -0.63 1.71
N LYS A 239 15.41 -1.52 1.03
CA LYS A 239 16.28 -1.15 -0.09
C LYS A 239 15.48 -0.59 -1.28
N ALA A 240 14.33 -1.19 -1.61
CA ALA A 240 13.46 -0.69 -2.67
C ALA A 240 12.87 0.68 -2.30
N VAL A 241 12.45 0.85 -1.05
CA VAL A 241 11.97 2.14 -0.55
C VAL A 241 13.05 3.22 -0.59
N GLN A 242 14.31 2.87 -0.26
CA GLN A 242 15.42 3.81 -0.34
C GLN A 242 15.70 4.24 -1.78
N ARG A 243 15.74 3.29 -2.73
CA ARG A 243 15.91 3.60 -4.16
C ARG A 243 14.75 4.46 -4.68
N HIS A 244 13.52 4.14 -4.28
CA HIS A 244 12.37 4.96 -4.63
C HIS A 244 12.51 6.40 -4.10
N ARG A 245 12.93 6.59 -2.84
CA ARG A 245 13.19 7.93 -2.27
C ARG A 245 14.29 8.69 -3.00
N GLN A 246 15.30 8.01 -3.54
CA GLN A 246 16.36 8.65 -4.33
C GLN A 246 15.84 9.26 -5.63
N THR A 247 14.66 8.85 -6.11
CA THR A 247 14.03 9.46 -7.29
C THR A 247 13.27 10.75 -6.94
N GLU A 248 12.97 11.01 -5.67
CA GLU A 248 12.22 12.18 -5.23
C GLU A 248 12.95 13.47 -5.62
N GLY A 249 12.19 14.44 -6.16
CA GLY A 249 12.73 15.73 -6.60
C GLY A 249 13.51 15.69 -7.92
N THR A 250 13.73 14.53 -8.53
CA THR A 250 14.34 14.46 -9.86
C THR A 250 13.43 15.07 -10.93
N PRO A 251 13.97 15.55 -12.07
CA PRO A 251 13.15 16.06 -13.17
C PRO A 251 12.11 15.04 -13.66
N ALA A 252 12.47 13.76 -13.74
CA ALA A 252 11.57 12.68 -14.14
C ALA A 252 10.42 12.50 -13.15
N HIS A 253 10.72 12.47 -11.85
CA HIS A 253 9.72 12.40 -10.78
C HIS A 253 8.73 13.57 -10.88
N THR A 254 9.23 14.81 -10.97
CA THR A 254 8.40 16.02 -11.09
C THR A 254 7.53 15.96 -12.33
N HIS A 255 8.10 15.56 -13.47
CA HIS A 255 7.37 15.44 -14.73
C HIS A 255 6.21 14.44 -14.64
N ILE A 256 6.46 13.22 -14.15
CA ILE A 256 5.43 12.19 -14.04
C ILE A 256 4.33 12.56 -13.06
N LEU A 257 4.66 13.18 -11.93
CA LEU A 257 3.64 13.64 -10.98
C LEU A 257 2.79 14.80 -11.54
N ASN A 258 3.36 15.69 -12.32
CA ASN A 258 2.62 16.72 -13.02
C ASN A 258 1.66 16.12 -14.06
N LEU A 259 2.11 15.15 -14.86
CA LEU A 259 1.25 14.42 -15.79
C LEU A 259 0.10 13.72 -15.05
N ARG A 260 0.40 13.05 -13.93
CA ARG A 260 -0.63 12.42 -13.10
C ARG A 260 -1.66 13.45 -12.64
N GLN A 261 -1.24 14.60 -12.15
CA GLN A 261 -2.16 15.64 -11.70
C GLN A 261 -3.06 16.13 -12.84
N ILE A 262 -2.47 16.43 -13.99
CA ILE A 262 -3.21 16.90 -15.16
C ILE A 262 -4.23 15.85 -15.63
N TRP A 263 -3.76 14.59 -15.82
CA TRP A 263 -4.57 13.56 -16.45
C TRP A 263 -5.54 12.89 -15.47
N CYS A 264 -5.09 12.47 -14.28
CA CYS A 264 -5.94 11.73 -13.35
C CYS A 264 -6.95 12.68 -12.67
N GLU A 265 -6.50 13.79 -12.10
CA GLU A 265 -7.39 14.71 -11.39
C GLU A 265 -8.34 15.41 -12.36
N GLY A 266 -7.84 15.84 -13.53
CA GLY A 266 -8.64 16.43 -14.58
C GLY A 266 -9.71 15.49 -15.14
N SER A 267 -9.37 14.21 -15.33
CA SER A 267 -10.32 13.20 -15.81
C SER A 267 -11.41 12.93 -14.78
N PHE A 268 -11.06 12.74 -13.50
CA PHE A 268 -12.05 12.57 -12.43
C PHE A 268 -12.93 13.82 -12.26
N ALA A 269 -12.37 15.01 -12.33
CA ALA A 269 -13.14 16.26 -12.23
C ALA A 269 -14.17 16.36 -13.37
N ALA A 270 -13.75 16.07 -14.61
CA ALA A 270 -14.63 16.09 -15.77
C ALA A 270 -15.75 15.03 -15.69
N GLN A 271 -15.43 13.80 -15.29
CA GLN A 271 -16.41 12.73 -15.12
C GLN A 271 -17.41 13.04 -14.01
N LYS A 272 -16.96 13.59 -12.89
CA LYS A 272 -17.83 14.00 -11.77
C LYS A 272 -18.74 15.18 -12.17
N ALA A 273 -18.26 16.09 -13.00
CA ALA A 273 -19.03 17.27 -13.43
C ALA A 273 -20.03 16.97 -14.56
N ARG A 274 -19.64 16.11 -15.53
CA ARG A 274 -20.36 15.94 -16.79
C ARG A 274 -21.02 14.56 -16.94
N HIS A 275 -20.50 13.51 -16.28
CA HIS A 275 -21.02 12.14 -16.37
C HIS A 275 -21.67 11.70 -15.07
N ASN A 276 -21.89 12.64 -14.14
CA ASN A 276 -22.57 12.39 -12.86
C ASN A 276 -21.89 11.32 -11.97
N LEU A 277 -20.56 11.18 -12.11
CA LEU A 277 -19.78 10.19 -11.35
C LEU A 277 -19.55 10.60 -9.87
N ARG A 278 -20.49 11.35 -9.29
CA ARG A 278 -20.48 11.72 -7.86
C ARG A 278 -21.31 10.78 -7.02
N LYS A 279 -22.37 10.24 -7.61
CA LYS A 279 -23.36 9.39 -6.92
C LYS A 279 -23.91 8.34 -7.90
N LEU A 280 -24.08 7.11 -7.38
CA LEU A 280 -24.76 6.06 -8.13
C LEU A 280 -26.27 6.17 -8.01
N TYR A 281 -26.96 5.79 -9.08
CA TYR A 281 -28.43 5.64 -9.11
C TYR A 281 -28.86 4.17 -9.03
N ARG A 282 -28.02 3.28 -9.52
CA ARG A 282 -28.16 1.83 -9.38
C ARG A 282 -27.40 1.36 -8.14
N ARG A 283 -27.65 0.15 -7.69
CA ARG A 283 -27.00 -0.49 -6.53
C ARG A 283 -26.15 -1.66 -6.99
N GLY A 284 -25.18 -2.05 -6.14
CA GLY A 284 -24.30 -3.16 -6.39
C GLY A 284 -22.98 -2.76 -7.04
N LEU A 285 -21.96 -3.59 -6.82
CA LEU A 285 -20.61 -3.37 -7.34
C LEU A 285 -20.58 -3.38 -8.88
N GLU A 286 -21.26 -4.32 -9.51
CA GLU A 286 -21.38 -4.44 -10.97
C GLU A 286 -21.98 -3.16 -11.58
N ALA A 287 -23.05 -2.63 -10.99
CA ALA A 287 -23.66 -1.39 -11.47
C ALA A 287 -22.75 -0.17 -11.28
N ALA A 288 -21.90 -0.18 -10.23
CA ALA A 288 -20.90 0.85 -10.03
C ALA A 288 -19.78 0.77 -11.09
N GLU A 289 -19.37 -0.45 -11.43
CA GLU A 289 -18.37 -0.72 -12.48
C GLU A 289 -18.88 -0.32 -13.85
N ASP A 290 -20.11 -0.71 -14.23
CA ASP A 290 -20.79 -0.29 -15.47
C ASP A 290 -20.78 1.23 -15.63
N HIS A 291 -21.16 1.95 -14.55
CA HIS A 291 -21.21 3.41 -14.60
C HIS A 291 -19.82 4.02 -14.81
N CYS A 292 -18.80 3.46 -14.14
CA CYS A 292 -17.41 3.94 -14.29
C CYS A 292 -16.89 3.66 -15.70
N LEU A 293 -17.13 2.46 -16.26
CA LEU A 293 -16.72 2.06 -17.60
C LEU A 293 -17.41 2.91 -18.68
N LEU A 294 -18.72 3.11 -18.60
CA LEU A 294 -19.46 3.98 -19.52
C LEU A 294 -18.96 5.43 -19.45
N SER A 295 -18.68 5.91 -18.26
CA SER A 295 -18.13 7.25 -18.07
C SER A 295 -16.72 7.38 -18.67
N ALA A 296 -15.86 6.37 -18.51
CA ALA A 296 -14.52 6.35 -19.09
C ALA A 296 -14.57 6.25 -20.61
N THR A 297 -15.47 5.42 -21.17
CA THR A 297 -15.68 5.29 -22.61
C THR A 297 -16.13 6.63 -23.24
N ALA A 298 -17.14 7.27 -22.66
CA ALA A 298 -17.61 8.57 -23.14
C ALA A 298 -16.52 9.65 -23.04
N PHE A 299 -15.70 9.59 -22.00
CA PHE A 299 -14.56 10.49 -21.81
C PHE A 299 -13.50 10.27 -22.89
N ASN A 300 -13.13 9.03 -23.15
CA ASN A 300 -12.18 8.65 -24.18
C ASN A 300 -12.63 9.03 -25.58
N LEU A 301 -13.90 8.79 -25.94
CA LEU A 301 -14.46 9.20 -27.23
C LEU A 301 -14.32 10.71 -27.46
N LYS A 302 -14.60 11.52 -26.45
CA LYS A 302 -14.41 12.99 -26.54
C LYS A 302 -12.94 13.39 -26.73
N ARG A 303 -12.00 12.64 -26.12
CA ARG A 303 -10.57 12.87 -26.32
C ARG A 303 -10.12 12.48 -27.72
N MET A 304 -10.57 11.31 -28.20
CA MET A 304 -10.23 10.84 -29.56
C MET A 304 -10.65 11.89 -30.61
N ILE A 305 -11.87 12.45 -30.51
CA ILE A 305 -12.32 13.51 -31.41
C ILE A 305 -11.34 14.70 -31.40
N LYS A 306 -10.91 15.16 -30.22
CA LYS A 306 -9.95 16.26 -30.11
C LYS A 306 -8.55 15.96 -30.65
N CYS A 307 -8.17 14.70 -30.72
CA CYS A 307 -6.88 14.32 -31.32
C CYS A 307 -6.95 14.22 -32.84
N LEU A 308 -8.15 14.24 -33.43
CA LEU A 308 -8.41 14.21 -34.89
C LEU A 308 -8.60 15.63 -35.47
N GLU A 309 -8.86 16.61 -34.63
CA GLU A 309 -8.90 18.03 -34.96
C GLU A 309 -7.50 18.66 -34.96
#